data_e986b79c3829f9af4e9f6fdb24297e05
#
_entry.id   e986b79c3829f9af4e9f6fdb24297e05
#
_cell.length_a   1.000
_cell.length_b   1.000
_cell.length_c   1.000
_cell.angle_alpha   90.00
_cell.angle_beta   90.00
_cell.angle_gamma   90.00
#
_symmetry.space_group_name_H-M   'P 1'
#
loop_
_entity.id
_entity.type
_entity.pdbx_description
1 polymer ?
#
loop_
_entity_poly.entity_id
_entity_poly.type
_entity_poly.pdbx_seq_one_letter_code
_entity_poly.pdbx_strand_id
1 'polypeptide(L)'
;MSSPRNKTTIFAAVIAIVTAVVTFAGLAYFGLSGERGAGLPVTGGYYLQESASPVMDDVTKVYNVIYYIISAIVAFVLALMVYIMIRFREKANPIPSKTSHNTLIEIIWTVVPIIILLVIAVPSIKLLYKQDVVKDTEVTIKAVGNTWSWEYFYPDHENVDSFTALPLDATEAKEARKPYLLATDAPLVVPVDTNVKVIVTSEANMHAWTVPSFGIKIDAVPGIINETWFRAKRTGTFYGQCSEICGIDHYKICLLYTSPSPRDRG
;
A
#
# COMPACT_ATOMS: atom_id res chain seq x y z
N MET A 1 -4.52 -55.46 3.80
CA MET A 1 -5.16 -54.48 4.73
C MET A 1 -4.18 -53.41 5.09
N SER A 2 -4.43 -52.14 4.76
CA SER A 2 -3.53 -51.01 5.09
C SER A 2 -3.53 -50.80 6.61
N SER A 3 -2.35 -50.63 7.21
CA SER A 3 -2.17 -50.32 8.63
C SER A 3 -3.01 -49.10 9.05
N PRO A 4 -3.67 -49.09 10.23
CA PRO A 4 -4.44 -47.94 10.74
C PRO A 4 -3.62 -46.65 10.76
N ARG A 5 -2.30 -46.74 10.92
CA ARG A 5 -1.35 -45.61 10.87
C ARG A 5 -1.27 -44.97 9.48
N ASN A 6 -1.40 -45.78 8.41
CA ASN A 6 -1.39 -45.28 7.03
C ASN A 6 -2.68 -44.52 6.69
N LYS A 7 -3.84 -44.99 7.17
CA LYS A 7 -5.13 -44.30 6.98
C LYS A 7 -5.15 -42.91 7.64
N THR A 8 -4.63 -42.79 8.86
CA THR A 8 -4.57 -41.50 9.56
C THR A 8 -3.63 -40.53 8.85
N THR A 9 -2.50 -41.01 8.30
CA THR A 9 -1.56 -40.17 7.55
C THR A 9 -2.18 -39.64 6.25
N ILE A 10 -2.87 -40.52 5.49
CA ILE A 10 -3.58 -40.14 4.26
C ILE A 10 -4.69 -39.15 4.57
N PHE A 11 -5.51 -39.41 5.59
CA PHE A 11 -6.57 -38.49 6.01
C PHE A 11 -6.04 -37.12 6.43
N ALA A 12 -4.97 -37.05 7.23
CA ALA A 12 -4.33 -35.81 7.63
C ALA A 12 -3.78 -35.03 6.42
N ALA A 13 -3.17 -35.75 5.47
CA ALA A 13 -2.64 -35.10 4.26
C ALA A 13 -3.75 -34.52 3.38
N VAL A 14 -4.85 -35.25 3.19
CA VAL A 14 -6.00 -34.75 2.41
C VAL A 14 -6.61 -33.52 3.03
N ILE A 15 -6.85 -33.51 4.35
CA ILE A 15 -7.37 -32.29 5.04
C ILE A 15 -6.40 -31.14 4.91
N ALA A 16 -5.10 -31.37 5.10
CA ALA A 16 -4.10 -30.33 4.95
C ALA A 16 -4.08 -29.72 3.55
N ILE A 17 -4.17 -30.55 2.50
CA ILE A 17 -4.24 -30.07 1.11
C ILE A 17 -5.51 -29.26 0.88
N VAL A 18 -6.66 -29.73 1.35
CA VAL A 18 -7.94 -28.99 1.23
C VAL A 18 -7.83 -27.65 1.95
N THR A 19 -7.27 -27.62 3.18
CA THR A 19 -7.04 -26.39 3.92
C THR A 19 -6.16 -25.42 3.13
N ALA A 20 -5.06 -25.89 2.54
CA ALA A 20 -4.19 -25.06 1.73
C ALA A 20 -4.92 -24.44 0.52
N VAL A 21 -5.64 -25.26 -0.22
CA VAL A 21 -6.39 -24.81 -1.42
C VAL A 21 -7.46 -23.78 -1.04
N VAL A 22 -8.27 -24.07 -0.02
CA VAL A 22 -9.35 -23.18 0.41
C VAL A 22 -8.79 -21.87 0.95
N THR A 23 -7.74 -21.93 1.76
CA THR A 23 -7.09 -20.71 2.31
C THR A 23 -6.49 -19.87 1.19
N PHE A 24 -5.73 -20.47 0.28
CA PHE A 24 -5.13 -19.74 -0.83
C PHE A 24 -6.20 -19.12 -1.74
N ALA A 25 -7.22 -19.87 -2.14
CA ALA A 25 -8.30 -19.37 -2.97
C ALA A 25 -9.10 -18.26 -2.28
N GLY A 26 -9.37 -18.40 -0.98
CA GLY A 26 -10.05 -17.39 -0.18
C GLY A 26 -9.25 -16.11 -0.08
N LEU A 27 -7.96 -16.17 0.26
CA LEU A 27 -7.08 -15.01 0.32
C LEU A 27 -6.97 -14.33 -1.05
N ALA A 28 -6.75 -15.11 -2.13
CA ALA A 28 -6.67 -14.56 -3.48
C ALA A 28 -7.99 -13.88 -3.89
N TYR A 29 -9.13 -14.47 -3.59
CA TYR A 29 -10.43 -13.87 -3.88
C TYR A 29 -10.64 -12.58 -3.11
N PHE A 30 -10.54 -12.59 -1.78
CA PHE A 30 -10.79 -11.41 -0.95
C PHE A 30 -9.77 -10.29 -1.15
N GLY A 31 -8.49 -10.64 -1.30
CA GLY A 31 -7.43 -9.65 -1.41
C GLY A 31 -7.29 -8.99 -2.77
N LEU A 32 -7.84 -9.59 -3.84
CA LEU A 32 -7.67 -9.07 -5.20
C LEU A 32 -8.98 -8.65 -5.87
N SER A 33 -10.15 -9.01 -5.32
CA SER A 33 -11.48 -8.77 -5.92
C SER A 33 -12.28 -7.66 -5.23
N GLY A 34 -11.76 -7.02 -4.17
CA GLY A 34 -12.46 -5.95 -3.45
C GLY A 34 -12.73 -4.72 -4.33
N GLU A 35 -13.81 -4.00 -4.03
CA GLU A 35 -14.07 -2.69 -4.63
C GLU A 35 -12.90 -1.75 -4.42
N ARG A 36 -12.58 -0.96 -5.43
CA ARG A 36 -11.47 -0.01 -5.42
C ARG A 36 -12.01 1.40 -5.50
N GLY A 37 -11.66 2.22 -4.52
CA GLY A 37 -12.03 3.63 -4.55
C GLY A 37 -11.24 4.39 -5.61
N ALA A 38 -11.93 5.16 -6.40
CA ALA A 38 -11.36 6.01 -7.42
C ALA A 38 -10.95 7.36 -6.82
N GLY A 39 -9.83 7.37 -6.09
CA GLY A 39 -9.31 8.59 -5.45
C GLY A 39 -9.65 8.73 -3.97
N LEU A 40 -10.57 7.93 -3.44
CA LEU A 40 -10.90 7.87 -2.01
C LEU A 40 -11.13 6.41 -1.58
N PRO A 41 -10.99 6.10 -0.28
CA PRO A 41 -11.30 4.78 0.23
C PRO A 41 -12.81 4.48 0.12
N VAL A 42 -13.15 3.21 -0.08
CA VAL A 42 -14.53 2.72 -0.13
C VAL A 42 -14.79 1.73 1.01
N THR A 43 -16.04 1.69 1.48
CA THR A 43 -16.45 0.75 2.51
C THR A 43 -16.31 -0.69 1.99
N GLY A 44 -15.65 -1.54 2.77
CA GLY A 44 -15.40 -2.94 2.38
C GLY A 44 -14.32 -3.14 1.31
N GLY A 45 -13.57 -2.11 0.98
CA GLY A 45 -12.40 -2.20 0.10
C GLY A 45 -11.22 -2.85 0.83
N TYR A 46 -10.79 -4.03 0.38
CA TYR A 46 -9.65 -4.78 0.94
C TYR A 46 -8.40 -4.69 0.07
N TYR A 47 -8.46 -3.91 -0.99
CA TYR A 47 -7.39 -3.80 -1.97
C TYR A 47 -6.88 -2.36 -2.06
N LEU A 48 -5.80 -2.16 -2.79
CA LEU A 48 -5.28 -0.82 -3.09
C LEU A 48 -6.33 0.01 -3.85
N GLN A 49 -6.30 1.33 -3.69
CA GLN A 49 -7.13 2.24 -4.49
C GLN A 49 -6.86 2.06 -5.99
N GLU A 50 -7.81 2.46 -6.81
CA GLU A 50 -7.65 2.45 -8.26
C GLU A 50 -6.47 3.31 -8.69
N SER A 51 -5.62 2.73 -9.52
CA SER A 51 -4.43 3.43 -10.00
C SER A 51 -4.78 4.65 -10.85
N ALA A 52 -4.24 5.80 -10.47
CA ALA A 52 -4.37 7.04 -11.22
C ALA A 52 -3.02 7.56 -11.76
N SER A 53 -1.93 6.78 -11.64
CA SER A 53 -0.61 7.15 -12.15
C SER A 53 0.14 5.95 -12.72
N PRO A 54 1.15 6.14 -13.60
CA PRO A 54 2.02 5.07 -14.06
C PRO A 54 2.83 4.42 -12.94
N VAL A 55 3.17 5.18 -11.90
CA VAL A 55 3.87 4.68 -10.71
C VAL A 55 2.97 3.72 -9.95
N MET A 56 1.71 4.09 -9.70
CA MET A 56 0.75 3.23 -9.00
C MET A 56 0.40 1.97 -9.78
N ASP A 57 0.45 1.98 -11.11
CA ASP A 57 0.32 0.75 -11.91
C ASP A 57 1.42 -0.26 -11.57
N ASP A 58 2.66 0.22 -11.47
CA ASP A 58 3.79 -0.66 -11.15
C ASP A 58 3.82 -1.07 -9.68
N VAL A 59 3.43 -0.18 -8.76
CA VAL A 59 3.18 -0.51 -7.34
C VAL A 59 2.17 -1.66 -7.25
N THR A 60 1.06 -1.56 -7.97
CA THR A 60 0.01 -2.59 -7.99
C THR A 60 0.52 -3.94 -8.50
N LYS A 61 1.38 -3.94 -9.54
CA LYS A 61 1.99 -5.18 -10.05
C LYS A 61 2.90 -5.85 -9.01
N VAL A 62 3.78 -5.08 -8.37
CA VAL A 62 4.68 -5.59 -7.32
C VAL A 62 3.88 -6.08 -6.12
N TYR A 63 2.87 -5.30 -5.70
CA TYR A 63 1.94 -5.69 -4.63
C TYR A 63 1.28 -7.04 -4.92
N ASN A 64 0.76 -7.26 -6.13
CA ASN A 64 0.11 -8.52 -6.50
C ASN A 64 1.07 -9.71 -6.40
N VAL A 65 2.31 -9.56 -6.86
CA VAL A 65 3.32 -10.62 -6.75
C VAL A 65 3.57 -10.97 -5.28
N ILE A 66 3.79 -9.97 -4.45
CA ILE A 66 4.00 -10.17 -3.00
C ILE A 66 2.77 -10.81 -2.37
N TYR A 67 1.57 -10.34 -2.71
CA TYR A 67 0.32 -10.84 -2.17
C TYR A 67 0.10 -12.32 -2.47
N TYR A 68 0.40 -12.78 -3.69
CA TYR A 68 0.33 -14.21 -4.03
C TYR A 68 1.36 -15.03 -3.24
N ILE A 69 2.58 -14.53 -3.08
CA ILE A 69 3.63 -15.21 -2.32
C ILE A 69 3.21 -15.37 -0.86
N ILE A 70 2.78 -14.30 -0.20
CA ILE A 70 2.36 -14.37 1.21
C ILE A 70 1.12 -15.26 1.39
N SER A 71 0.17 -15.22 0.46
CA SER A 71 -1.01 -16.10 0.48
C SER A 71 -0.61 -17.57 0.40
N ALA A 72 0.34 -17.92 -0.44
CA ALA A 72 0.87 -19.28 -0.56
C ALA A 72 1.58 -19.72 0.73
N ILE A 73 2.38 -18.83 1.35
CA ILE A 73 3.06 -19.12 2.61
C ILE A 73 2.05 -19.34 3.74
N VAL A 74 1.04 -18.47 3.88
CA VAL A 74 -0.01 -18.61 4.90
C VAL A 74 -0.78 -19.93 4.71
N ALA A 75 -1.17 -20.25 3.46
CA ALA A 75 -1.85 -21.50 3.14
C ALA A 75 -1.00 -22.73 3.49
N PHE A 76 0.28 -22.68 3.17
CA PHE A 76 1.24 -23.75 3.50
C PHE A 76 1.38 -23.94 5.02
N VAL A 77 1.59 -22.85 5.77
CA VAL A 77 1.75 -22.92 7.23
C VAL A 77 0.49 -23.45 7.91
N LEU A 78 -0.69 -22.96 7.52
CA LEU A 78 -1.96 -23.48 8.06
C LEU A 78 -2.17 -24.96 7.73
N ALA A 79 -1.87 -25.39 6.51
CA ALA A 79 -1.94 -26.79 6.12
C ALA A 79 -0.98 -27.66 6.96
N LEU A 80 0.24 -27.18 7.18
CA LEU A 80 1.23 -27.87 8.01
C LEU A 80 0.75 -27.99 9.47
N MET A 81 0.20 -26.93 10.04
CA MET A 81 -0.37 -26.95 11.39
C MET A 81 -1.51 -27.97 11.51
N VAL A 82 -2.46 -27.97 10.56
CA VAL A 82 -3.56 -28.94 10.55
C VAL A 82 -3.04 -30.37 10.42
N TYR A 83 -2.07 -30.60 9.52
CA TYR A 83 -1.42 -31.89 9.37
C TYR A 83 -0.80 -32.39 10.68
N ILE A 84 -0.03 -31.52 11.36
CA ILE A 84 0.63 -31.84 12.63
C ILE A 84 -0.40 -32.18 13.70
N MET A 85 -1.44 -31.35 13.88
CA MET A 85 -2.49 -31.58 14.88
C MET A 85 -3.22 -32.91 14.68
N ILE A 86 -3.48 -33.32 13.44
CA ILE A 86 -4.18 -34.60 13.16
C ILE A 86 -3.23 -35.80 13.25
N ARG A 87 -2.04 -35.65 12.64
CA ARG A 87 -1.11 -36.78 12.47
C ARG A 87 -0.37 -37.14 13.74
N PHE A 88 -0.01 -36.12 14.53
CA PHE A 88 0.85 -36.27 15.72
C PHE A 88 0.06 -36.18 17.04
N ARG A 89 -1.28 -36.17 17.00
CA ARG A 89 -2.08 -36.25 18.23
C ARG A 89 -1.75 -37.52 19.01
N GLU A 90 -1.84 -37.48 20.32
CA GLU A 90 -1.53 -38.61 21.24
C GLU A 90 -2.16 -39.95 20.81
N LYS A 91 -3.48 -39.96 20.47
CA LYS A 91 -4.18 -41.16 20.02
C LYS A 91 -3.62 -41.76 18.72
N ALA A 92 -3.06 -40.96 17.83
CA ALA A 92 -2.51 -41.41 16.55
C ALA A 92 -1.00 -41.65 16.60
N ASN A 93 -0.31 -41.09 17.57
CA ASN A 93 1.13 -41.18 17.73
C ASN A 93 1.52 -41.27 19.23
N PRO A 94 1.15 -42.37 19.92
CA PRO A 94 1.32 -42.53 21.36
C PRO A 94 2.79 -42.57 21.80
N ILE A 95 3.69 -42.93 20.90
CA ILE A 95 5.15 -42.93 21.17
C ILE A 95 5.81 -41.91 20.24
N PRO A 96 6.21 -40.71 20.75
CA PRO A 96 6.86 -39.69 19.95
C PRO A 96 8.24 -40.13 19.47
N SER A 97 8.67 -39.59 18.32
CA SER A 97 10.02 -39.77 17.79
C SER A 97 11.01 -38.99 18.67
N LYS A 98 12.22 -39.51 18.84
CA LYS A 98 13.32 -38.84 19.50
C LYS A 98 14.22 -38.05 18.56
N THR A 99 13.89 -38.01 17.28
CA THR A 99 14.61 -37.22 16.26
C THR A 99 14.44 -35.74 16.56
N SER A 100 15.55 -35.05 16.84
CA SER A 100 15.55 -33.63 17.26
C SER A 100 16.03 -32.68 16.15
N HIS A 101 16.68 -33.18 15.11
CA HIS A 101 17.19 -32.35 14.01
C HIS A 101 17.18 -33.09 12.68
N ASN A 102 17.21 -32.32 11.57
CA ASN A 102 17.38 -32.82 10.23
C ASN A 102 18.04 -31.76 9.37
N THR A 103 19.32 -31.91 9.10
CA THR A 103 20.17 -30.94 8.39
C THR A 103 19.61 -30.57 7.01
N LEU A 104 19.01 -31.50 6.28
CA LEU A 104 18.41 -31.22 4.97
C LEU A 104 17.24 -30.23 5.10
N ILE A 105 16.34 -30.45 6.06
CA ILE A 105 15.20 -29.56 6.31
C ILE A 105 15.69 -28.18 6.76
N GLU A 106 16.74 -28.13 7.59
CA GLU A 106 17.36 -26.90 8.06
C GLU A 106 17.93 -26.08 6.91
N ILE A 107 18.61 -26.70 5.97
CA ILE A 107 19.10 -26.04 4.76
C ILE A 107 17.92 -25.52 3.92
N ILE A 108 16.87 -26.33 3.73
CA ILE A 108 15.69 -25.95 2.92
C ILE A 108 14.99 -24.73 3.52
N TRP A 109 14.71 -24.73 4.84
CA TRP A 109 14.02 -23.59 5.45
C TRP A 109 14.86 -22.31 5.55
N THR A 110 16.18 -22.41 5.36
CA THR A 110 17.08 -21.25 5.24
C THR A 110 17.14 -20.74 3.80
N VAL A 111 17.36 -21.64 2.85
CA VAL A 111 17.58 -21.27 1.44
C VAL A 111 16.30 -20.80 0.75
N VAL A 112 15.17 -21.45 1.01
CA VAL A 112 13.89 -21.10 0.34
C VAL A 112 13.46 -19.66 0.63
N PRO A 113 13.44 -19.15 1.87
CA PRO A 113 13.13 -17.75 2.15
C PRO A 113 14.11 -16.78 1.47
N ILE A 114 15.41 -17.10 1.43
CA ILE A 114 16.40 -16.26 0.74
C ILE A 114 16.06 -16.15 -0.75
N ILE A 115 15.72 -17.25 -1.41
CA ILE A 115 15.32 -17.23 -2.83
C ILE A 115 14.06 -16.39 -3.03
N ILE A 116 13.05 -16.54 -2.16
CA ILE A 116 11.82 -15.74 -2.22
C ILE A 116 12.13 -14.26 -2.11
N LEU A 117 12.98 -13.86 -1.16
CA LEU A 117 13.40 -12.46 -1.00
C LEU A 117 14.14 -11.93 -2.23
N LEU A 118 15.02 -12.71 -2.85
CA LEU A 118 15.70 -12.33 -4.08
C LEU A 118 14.73 -12.13 -5.25
N VAL A 119 13.72 -12.99 -5.37
CA VAL A 119 12.67 -12.85 -6.39
C VAL A 119 11.86 -11.56 -6.20
N ILE A 120 11.56 -11.18 -4.96
CA ILE A 120 10.84 -9.94 -4.65
C ILE A 120 11.75 -8.71 -4.82
N ALA A 121 13.03 -8.81 -4.48
CA ALA A 121 13.96 -7.69 -4.50
C ALA A 121 14.11 -7.07 -5.90
N VAL A 122 14.20 -7.89 -6.95
CA VAL A 122 14.44 -7.41 -8.32
C VAL A 122 13.35 -6.43 -8.80
N PRO A 123 12.05 -6.76 -8.78
CA PRO A 123 11.01 -5.81 -9.19
C PRO A 123 10.88 -4.64 -8.21
N SER A 124 11.09 -4.86 -6.90
CA SER A 124 10.99 -3.82 -5.87
C SER A 124 12.06 -2.75 -6.03
N ILE A 125 13.32 -3.14 -6.25
CA ILE A 125 14.43 -2.21 -6.48
C ILE A 125 14.21 -1.41 -7.78
N LYS A 126 13.76 -2.05 -8.86
CA LYS A 126 13.42 -1.34 -10.10
C LYS A 126 12.33 -0.30 -9.90
N LEU A 127 11.31 -0.63 -9.11
CA LEU A 127 10.23 0.29 -8.78
C LEU A 127 10.75 1.47 -7.93
N LEU A 128 11.58 1.20 -6.92
CA LEU A 128 12.20 2.22 -6.08
C LEU A 128 12.94 3.26 -6.92
N TYR A 129 13.86 2.83 -7.80
CA TYR A 129 14.58 3.75 -8.69
C TYR A 129 13.67 4.52 -9.64
N LYS A 130 12.56 3.91 -10.09
CA LYS A 130 11.59 4.60 -10.94
C LYS A 130 10.85 5.71 -10.20
N GLN A 131 10.60 5.54 -8.90
CA GLN A 131 9.95 6.56 -8.05
C GLN A 131 10.91 7.69 -7.66
N ASP A 132 12.17 7.36 -7.45
CA ASP A 132 13.20 8.28 -6.97
C ASP A 132 13.73 9.20 -8.09
N VAL A 133 13.80 8.70 -9.32
CA VAL A 133 14.29 9.50 -10.45
C VAL A 133 13.19 10.42 -10.95
N VAL A 134 13.31 11.70 -10.62
CA VAL A 134 12.44 12.77 -11.14
C VAL A 134 12.70 12.93 -12.63
N LYS A 135 11.67 12.70 -13.44
CA LYS A 135 11.74 12.84 -14.91
C LYS A 135 11.57 14.30 -15.33
N ASP A 136 11.74 14.56 -16.61
CA ASP A 136 11.46 15.86 -17.21
C ASP A 136 10.07 16.35 -16.78
N THR A 137 10.04 17.38 -15.95
CA THR A 137 8.82 17.90 -15.33
C THR A 137 8.41 19.20 -16.01
N GLU A 138 7.10 19.35 -16.16
CA GLU A 138 6.47 20.51 -16.80
C GLU A 138 5.89 21.48 -15.76
N VAL A 139 5.60 20.97 -14.56
CA VAL A 139 5.06 21.73 -13.44
C VAL A 139 5.79 21.35 -12.16
N THR A 140 6.16 22.32 -11.37
CA THR A 140 6.73 22.14 -10.04
C THR A 140 5.74 22.61 -8.98
N ILE A 141 5.59 21.82 -7.91
CA ILE A 141 4.84 22.18 -6.72
C ILE A 141 5.78 22.06 -5.53
N LYS A 142 5.66 23.00 -4.59
CA LYS A 142 6.28 22.86 -3.27
C LYS A 142 5.17 22.69 -2.24
N ALA A 143 5.27 21.63 -1.45
CA ALA A 143 4.38 21.31 -0.34
C ALA A 143 5.14 21.44 0.97
N VAL A 144 4.67 22.30 1.87
CA VAL A 144 5.26 22.53 3.19
C VAL A 144 4.29 22.02 4.24
N GLY A 145 4.74 21.06 5.05
CA GLY A 145 3.96 20.53 6.17
C GLY A 145 4.01 21.49 7.36
N ASN A 146 2.86 21.91 7.82
CA ASN A 146 2.66 22.72 9.01
C ASN A 146 1.86 21.96 10.05
N THR A 147 1.77 22.46 11.26
CA THR A 147 1.00 21.92 12.38
C THR A 147 -0.43 22.47 12.33
N TRP A 148 -1.29 21.84 11.75
CA TRP A 148 -1.76 20.62 11.10
C TRP A 148 -2.44 20.94 9.77
N SER A 149 -1.65 21.45 8.82
CA SER A 149 -2.10 21.86 7.49
C SER A 149 -0.98 21.66 6.46
N TRP A 150 -1.31 21.84 5.19
CA TRP A 150 -0.34 21.90 4.12
C TRP A 150 -0.38 23.27 3.45
N GLU A 151 0.79 23.88 3.24
CA GLU A 151 0.94 25.06 2.43
C GLU A 151 1.53 24.69 1.07
N TYR A 152 0.93 25.20 0.01
CA TYR A 152 1.30 24.90 -1.37
C TYR A 152 1.78 26.13 -2.11
N PHE A 153 2.80 25.93 -2.92
CA PHE A 153 3.39 26.92 -3.80
C PHE A 153 3.48 26.34 -5.21
N TYR A 154 3.37 27.21 -6.21
CA TYR A 154 3.64 26.92 -7.61
C TYR A 154 4.85 27.75 -8.09
N PRO A 155 6.10 27.28 -7.87
CA PRO A 155 7.30 28.08 -8.14
C PRO A 155 7.45 28.51 -9.61
N ASP A 156 6.86 27.75 -10.54
CA ASP A 156 6.92 28.02 -11.98
C ASP A 156 5.88 29.09 -12.41
N HIS A 157 5.02 29.57 -11.51
CA HIS A 157 3.90 30.47 -11.79
C HIS A 157 3.92 31.66 -10.82
N GLU A 158 4.65 32.72 -11.17
CA GLU A 158 4.82 33.92 -10.32
C GLU A 158 3.50 34.66 -10.00
N ASN A 159 2.46 34.43 -10.79
CA ASN A 159 1.15 35.05 -10.60
C ASN A 159 0.20 34.24 -9.69
N VAL A 160 0.66 33.12 -9.14
CA VAL A 160 -0.12 32.29 -8.22
C VAL A 160 0.48 32.42 -6.83
N ASP A 161 -0.27 33.05 -5.93
CA ASP A 161 0.12 33.16 -4.52
C ASP A 161 0.11 31.76 -3.86
N SER A 162 0.90 31.60 -2.81
CA SER A 162 0.81 30.42 -1.95
C SER A 162 -0.53 30.37 -1.25
N PHE A 163 -0.99 29.16 -0.96
CA PHE A 163 -2.21 28.96 -0.19
C PHE A 163 -2.05 27.83 0.82
N THR A 164 -2.77 27.94 1.93
CA THR A 164 -2.82 26.90 2.95
C THR A 164 -4.09 26.10 2.79
N ALA A 165 -3.96 24.79 2.68
CA ALA A 165 -5.06 23.83 2.65
C ALA A 165 -5.38 23.38 4.09
N LEU A 166 -6.52 23.84 4.61
CA LEU A 166 -6.99 23.50 5.95
C LEU A 166 -7.98 22.33 5.89
N PRO A 167 -7.92 21.37 6.83
CA PRO A 167 -8.89 20.30 6.91
C PRO A 167 -10.28 20.86 7.23
N LEU A 168 -11.31 20.38 6.54
CA LEU A 168 -12.70 20.73 6.84
C LEU A 168 -13.14 20.12 8.17
N ASP A 169 -13.87 20.87 8.97
CA ASP A 169 -14.56 20.32 10.12
C ASP A 169 -15.76 19.45 9.71
N ALA A 170 -16.42 18.78 10.67
CA ALA A 170 -17.52 17.86 10.38
C ALA A 170 -18.74 18.58 9.79
N THR A 171 -18.98 19.84 10.16
CA THR A 171 -20.12 20.65 9.68
C THR A 171 -19.84 21.15 8.28
N GLU A 172 -18.68 21.73 8.05
CA GLU A 172 -18.21 22.21 6.75
C GLU A 172 -18.15 21.09 5.70
N ALA A 173 -17.61 19.93 6.08
CA ALA A 173 -17.56 18.76 5.21
C ALA A 173 -18.96 18.28 4.80
N LYS A 174 -19.91 18.28 5.73
CA LYS A 174 -21.31 17.91 5.47
C LYS A 174 -22.00 18.91 4.57
N GLU A 175 -21.84 20.20 4.80
CA GLU A 175 -22.41 21.27 3.98
C GLU A 175 -21.85 21.27 2.55
N ALA A 176 -20.54 21.09 2.43
CA ALA A 176 -19.84 20.97 1.16
C ALA A 176 -20.06 19.62 0.43
N ARG A 177 -20.71 18.64 1.08
CA ARG A 177 -20.87 17.26 0.58
C ARG A 177 -19.54 16.59 0.26
N LYS A 178 -18.52 16.88 1.07
CA LYS A 178 -17.17 16.32 0.95
C LYS A 178 -16.92 15.31 2.07
N PRO A 179 -16.03 14.32 1.87
CA PRO A 179 -15.72 13.34 2.92
C PRO A 179 -14.97 14.01 4.08
N TYR A 180 -15.56 13.93 5.29
CA TYR A 180 -14.91 14.35 6.52
C TYR A 180 -13.63 13.56 6.78
N LEU A 181 -12.59 14.19 7.30
CA LEU A 181 -11.23 13.65 7.52
C LEU A 181 -10.44 13.33 6.23
N LEU A 182 -10.91 13.76 5.06
CA LEU A 182 -10.21 13.59 3.80
C LEU A 182 -10.18 14.88 2.97
N ALA A 183 -11.15 15.75 3.14
CA ALA A 183 -11.27 16.97 2.33
C ALA A 183 -10.66 18.18 3.03
N THR A 184 -10.17 19.09 2.21
CA THR A 184 -9.72 20.44 2.61
C THR A 184 -10.59 21.52 1.97
N ASP A 185 -10.48 22.74 2.46
CA ASP A 185 -11.10 23.95 1.92
C ASP A 185 -10.54 24.28 0.54
N ALA A 186 -9.22 24.28 0.39
CA ALA A 186 -8.50 24.59 -0.83
C ALA A 186 -7.80 23.36 -1.43
N PRO A 187 -8.18 22.91 -2.63
CA PRO A 187 -7.52 21.79 -3.28
C PRO A 187 -6.24 22.22 -4.01
N LEU A 188 -5.24 21.35 -4.00
CA LEU A 188 -4.12 21.45 -4.91
C LEU A 188 -4.58 21.07 -6.33
N VAL A 189 -4.34 21.91 -7.32
CA VAL A 189 -4.79 21.70 -8.69
C VAL A 189 -3.60 21.49 -9.62
N VAL A 190 -3.59 20.39 -10.39
CA VAL A 190 -2.58 20.18 -11.44
C VAL A 190 -3.21 19.58 -12.69
N PRO A 191 -2.58 19.81 -13.87
CA PRO A 191 -3.09 19.29 -15.13
C PRO A 191 -2.94 17.76 -15.25
N VAL A 192 -3.88 17.14 -15.96
CA VAL A 192 -3.81 15.73 -16.35
C VAL A 192 -2.72 15.53 -17.40
N ASP A 193 -2.17 14.30 -17.47
CA ASP A 193 -1.13 13.86 -18.41
C ASP A 193 0.16 14.72 -18.41
N THR A 194 0.43 15.39 -17.30
CA THR A 194 1.59 16.26 -17.10
C THR A 194 2.50 15.67 -16.02
N ASN A 195 3.80 15.68 -16.25
CA ASN A 195 4.78 15.28 -15.24
C ASN A 195 4.92 16.40 -14.22
N VAL A 196 4.51 16.14 -12.99
CA VAL A 196 4.55 17.09 -11.89
C VAL A 196 5.65 16.70 -10.92
N LYS A 197 6.57 17.62 -10.67
CA LYS A 197 7.56 17.53 -9.60
C LYS A 197 6.95 18.03 -8.30
N VAL A 198 7.14 17.30 -7.21
CA VAL A 198 6.74 17.74 -5.87
C VAL A 198 7.96 17.87 -5.00
N ILE A 199 8.22 19.09 -4.54
CA ILE A 199 9.22 19.40 -3.54
C ILE A 199 8.53 19.39 -2.19
N VAL A 200 9.02 18.59 -1.25
CA VAL A 200 8.36 18.40 0.05
C VAL A 200 9.32 18.73 1.17
N THR A 201 8.86 19.54 2.12
CA THR A 201 9.57 19.87 3.35
C THR A 201 8.57 20.17 4.48
N SER A 202 9.04 20.51 5.65
CA SER A 202 8.21 20.88 6.79
C SER A 202 8.85 22.02 7.58
N GLU A 203 8.03 22.79 8.31
CA GLU A 203 8.52 23.88 9.16
C GLU A 203 9.00 23.41 10.54
N ALA A 204 8.23 22.55 11.22
CA ALA A 204 8.48 22.21 12.62
C ALA A 204 8.52 20.71 12.91
N ASN A 205 7.47 19.98 12.56
CA ASN A 205 7.34 18.55 12.83
C ASN A 205 7.51 17.73 11.56
N MET A 206 7.87 16.46 11.69
CA MET A 206 7.85 15.54 10.56
C MET A 206 6.40 15.28 10.12
N HIS A 207 6.19 15.27 8.82
CA HIS A 207 4.96 14.88 8.14
C HIS A 207 5.29 13.94 6.99
N ALA A 208 4.31 13.33 6.34
CA ALA A 208 4.51 12.67 5.06
C ALA A 208 3.39 13.01 4.09
N TRP A 209 3.77 13.50 2.92
CA TRP A 209 2.86 13.81 1.84
C TRP A 209 2.52 12.53 1.07
N THR A 210 1.25 12.13 1.06
CA THR A 210 0.83 10.84 0.54
C THR A 210 -0.46 10.95 -0.25
N VAL A 211 -0.43 10.46 -1.50
CA VAL A 211 -1.64 10.29 -2.33
C VAL A 211 -1.71 8.84 -2.81
N PRO A 212 -2.53 8.00 -2.16
CA PRO A 212 -2.56 6.56 -2.42
C PRO A 212 -2.85 6.17 -3.87
N SER A 213 -3.79 6.86 -4.54
CA SER A 213 -4.12 6.58 -5.95
C SER A 213 -2.98 6.89 -6.93
N PHE A 214 -2.01 7.71 -6.53
CA PHE A 214 -0.81 7.97 -7.32
C PHE A 214 0.38 7.08 -6.95
N GLY A 215 0.27 6.32 -5.85
CA GLY A 215 1.35 5.48 -5.34
C GLY A 215 2.52 6.27 -4.79
N ILE A 216 2.26 7.48 -4.26
CA ILE A 216 3.27 8.37 -3.73
C ILE A 216 3.15 8.46 -2.22
N LYS A 217 4.30 8.37 -1.57
CA LYS A 217 4.50 8.71 -0.16
C LYS A 217 5.92 9.23 -0.01
N ILE A 218 6.04 10.45 0.53
CA ILE A 218 7.34 11.08 0.76
C ILE A 218 7.32 11.87 2.06
N ASP A 219 8.38 11.75 2.84
CA ASP A 219 8.49 12.41 4.13
C ASP A 219 8.82 13.90 3.97
N ALA A 220 8.12 14.73 4.74
CA ALA A 220 8.37 16.15 4.91
C ALA A 220 9.15 16.33 6.21
N VAL A 221 10.46 16.56 6.09
CA VAL A 221 11.38 16.65 7.23
C VAL A 221 11.86 18.09 7.38
N PRO A 222 11.80 18.68 8.59
CA PRO A 222 12.32 20.02 8.83
C PRO A 222 13.79 20.16 8.44
N GLY A 223 14.10 21.20 7.66
CA GLY A 223 15.45 21.47 7.19
C GLY A 223 15.96 20.58 6.05
N ILE A 224 15.17 19.63 5.57
CA ILE A 224 15.50 18.77 4.43
C ILE A 224 14.49 19.01 3.31
N ILE A 225 14.99 19.05 2.09
CA ILE A 225 14.16 19.12 0.88
C ILE A 225 14.16 17.74 0.24
N ASN A 226 13.00 17.10 0.23
CA ASN A 226 12.76 15.85 -0.48
C ASN A 226 12.03 16.13 -1.80
N GLU A 227 12.25 15.30 -2.80
CA GLU A 227 11.65 15.45 -4.11
C GLU A 227 11.01 14.14 -4.57
N THR A 228 9.88 14.24 -5.23
CA THR A 228 9.20 13.13 -5.91
C THR A 228 8.50 13.64 -7.15
N TRP A 229 7.89 12.75 -7.91
CA TRP A 229 7.14 13.12 -9.09
C TRP A 229 5.93 12.21 -9.29
N PHE A 230 4.93 12.71 -10.00
CA PHE A 230 3.81 11.92 -10.48
C PHE A 230 3.26 12.46 -11.80
N ARG A 231 2.40 11.65 -12.43
CA ARG A 231 1.61 12.03 -13.58
C ARG A 231 0.21 11.47 -13.40
N ALA A 232 -0.78 12.34 -13.32
CA ALA A 232 -2.17 11.94 -13.25
C ALA A 232 -2.64 11.45 -14.63
N LYS A 233 -3.13 10.20 -14.72
CA LYS A 233 -3.62 9.60 -15.98
C LYS A 233 -5.06 10.00 -16.32
N ARG A 234 -5.80 10.52 -15.37
CA ARG A 234 -7.21 10.88 -15.51
C ARG A 234 -7.56 12.09 -14.65
N THR A 235 -8.60 12.79 -15.08
CA THR A 235 -9.21 13.86 -14.29
C THR A 235 -9.96 13.29 -13.08
N GLY A 236 -10.15 14.10 -12.06
CA GLY A 236 -10.89 13.71 -10.86
C GLY A 236 -10.34 14.32 -9.60
N THR A 237 -10.98 13.99 -8.48
CA THR A 237 -10.57 14.38 -7.14
C THR A 237 -9.91 13.20 -6.45
N PHE A 238 -8.72 13.42 -5.91
CA PHE A 238 -7.95 12.40 -5.21
C PHE A 238 -7.65 12.88 -3.79
N TYR A 239 -7.77 11.99 -2.84
CA TYR A 239 -7.57 12.30 -1.44
C TYR A 239 -6.31 11.63 -0.93
N GLY A 240 -5.63 12.34 -0.04
CA GLY A 240 -4.47 11.84 0.68
C GLY A 240 -4.54 12.20 2.14
N GLN A 241 -3.62 11.69 2.92
CA GLN A 241 -3.50 11.96 4.34
C GLN A 241 -2.02 12.00 4.73
N CYS A 242 -1.72 12.77 5.78
CA CYS A 242 -0.41 12.71 6.41
C CYS A 242 -0.14 11.27 6.89
N SER A 243 1.03 10.75 6.56
CA SER A 243 1.42 9.36 6.86
C SER A 243 2.63 9.26 7.79
N GLU A 244 3.01 10.36 8.48
CA GLU A 244 4.01 10.39 9.54
C GLU A 244 3.46 11.11 10.76
N ILE A 245 3.66 10.56 11.97
CA ILE A 245 3.08 11.09 13.20
C ILE A 245 3.63 12.48 13.48
N CYS A 246 2.76 13.49 13.45
CA CYS A 246 3.10 14.90 13.57
C CYS A 246 2.43 15.62 14.75
N GLY A 247 1.82 14.89 15.68
CA GLY A 247 1.19 15.43 16.89
C GLY A 247 -0.28 15.09 17.04
N ILE A 248 -0.99 15.85 17.88
CA ILE A 248 -2.33 15.50 18.38
C ILE A 248 -3.39 15.47 17.28
N ASP A 249 -3.32 16.35 16.28
CA ASP A 249 -4.26 16.44 15.17
C ASP A 249 -3.72 15.77 13.87
N HIS A 250 -2.76 14.88 14.01
CA HIS A 250 -2.20 14.11 12.88
C HIS A 250 -3.28 13.47 11.98
N TYR A 251 -4.35 12.95 12.56
CA TYR A 251 -5.46 12.31 11.85
C TYR A 251 -6.31 13.27 11.01
N LYS A 252 -6.21 14.57 11.23
CA LYS A 252 -6.96 15.60 10.51
C LYS A 252 -6.23 16.13 9.29
N ILE A 253 -4.89 15.97 9.19
CA ILE A 253 -4.13 16.54 8.07
C ILE A 253 -4.47 15.78 6.79
N CYS A 254 -5.28 16.41 5.98
CA CYS A 254 -5.80 15.90 4.72
C CYS A 254 -5.12 16.56 3.54
N LEU A 255 -5.15 15.86 2.42
CA LEU A 255 -4.67 16.32 1.11
C LEU A 255 -5.82 16.17 0.13
N LEU A 256 -6.21 17.27 -0.49
CA LEU A 256 -7.19 17.23 -1.58
C LEU A 256 -6.48 17.65 -2.85
N TYR A 257 -6.50 16.77 -3.83
CA TYR A 257 -5.92 16.98 -5.12
C TYR A 257 -7.00 16.91 -6.19
N THR A 258 -7.05 17.89 -7.10
CA THR A 258 -7.93 17.87 -8.27
C THR A 258 -7.12 17.94 -9.54
N SER A 259 -7.51 17.12 -10.53
CA SER A 259 -6.99 17.23 -11.89
C SER A 259 -8.12 17.66 -12.80
N PRO A 260 -8.24 18.95 -13.14
CA PRO A 260 -9.26 19.43 -14.08
C PRO A 260 -8.99 18.94 -15.49
N SER A 261 -10.03 18.88 -16.28
CA SER A 261 -9.92 18.61 -17.71
C SER A 261 -9.10 19.72 -18.40
N PRO A 262 -8.35 19.40 -19.48
CA PRO A 262 -7.71 20.43 -20.29
C PRO A 262 -8.65 21.53 -20.82
N ARG A 263 -9.97 21.27 -20.81
CA ARG A 263 -11.01 22.25 -21.20
C ARG A 263 -11.32 23.28 -20.11
N ASP A 264 -10.92 23.02 -18.87
CA ASP A 264 -11.19 23.89 -17.72
C ASP A 264 -10.02 24.88 -17.46
N ARG A 265 -9.09 24.96 -18.41
CA ARG A 265 -8.03 25.94 -18.44
C ARG A 265 -8.55 27.24 -19.02
N GLY A 266 -9.35 27.97 -18.28
CA GLY A 266 -9.83 29.31 -18.61
C GLY A 266 -9.21 30.35 -17.70
#